data_eaf3536f18d6bfd382033e892695774e
#
_entry.id   eaf3536f18d6bfd382033e892695774e
#
_cell.length_a   1.000
_cell.length_b   1.000
_cell.length_c   1.000
_cell.angle_alpha   90.00
_cell.angle_beta   90.00
_cell.angle_gamma   90.00
#
_symmetry.space_group_name_H-M   'P 1'
#
loop_
_entity.id
_entity.type
_entity.pdbx_description
1 polymer ?
#
loop_
_entity_poly.entity_id
_entity_poly.type
_entity_poly.pdbx_seq_one_letter_code
_entity_poly.pdbx_strand_id
1 'polypeptide(L)'
;MRRLLWIAMLSMAMAGWLSSPAACCASTRCPWLNAATAGGVLGGEVQVDLTPPTVQGDLTCEFSRGQGSSAYKLHIAVHTMQDPSKEFKRYLSRCDGQRVPLKAIGNEAVQCVLKNSSTVSEEQVIGRVRERVFILTLVRYTSASPNAGLSEDTRNLAEQVAGNLF
;
A
#
# COMPACT_ATOMS: atom_id res chain seq x y z
N MET A 1 -12.14 -86.00 11.20
CA MET A 1 -13.35 -85.19 11.24
C MET A 1 -12.96 -83.79 11.68
N ARG A 2 -13.17 -82.88 10.84
CA ARG A 2 -12.56 -81.59 10.65
C ARG A 2 -13.27 -80.50 11.43
N ARG A 3 -12.57 -79.67 12.14
CA ARG A 3 -13.10 -78.43 12.69
C ARG A 3 -12.23 -77.25 12.14
N LEU A 4 -12.87 -76.45 11.33
CA LEU A 4 -12.34 -75.20 10.81
C LEU A 4 -12.39 -74.11 11.89
N LEU A 5 -11.24 -73.55 12.19
CA LEU A 5 -11.11 -72.32 12.99
C LEU A 5 -11.14 -71.12 12.09
N TRP A 6 -12.12 -70.28 12.29
CA TRP A 6 -12.22 -68.94 11.69
C TRP A 6 -11.49 -67.94 12.54
N ILE A 7 -10.45 -67.36 12.05
CA ILE A 7 -9.75 -66.25 12.69
C ILE A 7 -10.27 -64.96 12.04
N ALA A 8 -11.04 -64.20 12.80
CA ALA A 8 -11.50 -62.87 12.44
C ALA A 8 -10.36 -61.86 12.72
N MET A 9 -9.79 -61.29 11.66
CA MET A 9 -8.89 -60.13 11.77
C MET A 9 -9.72 -58.85 11.87
N LEU A 10 -9.67 -58.23 13.05
CA LEU A 10 -10.15 -56.86 13.27
C LEU A 10 -9.12 -55.88 12.71
N SER A 11 -9.42 -55.24 11.61
CA SER A 11 -8.65 -54.09 11.08
C SER A 11 -9.10 -52.82 11.76
N MET A 12 -8.30 -52.29 12.68
CA MET A 12 -8.46 -50.93 13.24
C MET A 12 -8.01 -49.90 12.23
N ALA A 13 -8.95 -49.24 11.62
CA ALA A 13 -8.70 -48.04 10.76
C ALA A 13 -8.51 -46.83 11.69
N MET A 14 -7.25 -46.41 11.89
CA MET A 14 -6.92 -45.12 12.51
C MET A 14 -7.19 -44.01 11.48
N ALA A 15 -8.30 -43.30 11.67
CA ALA A 15 -8.58 -42.08 10.96
C ALA A 15 -7.67 -40.96 11.51
N GLY A 16 -6.55 -40.72 10.84
CA GLY A 16 -5.69 -39.58 11.10
C GLY A 16 -6.37 -38.29 10.72
N TRP A 17 -6.73 -37.46 11.70
CA TRP A 17 -7.22 -36.09 11.48
C TRP A 17 -6.05 -35.26 11.03
N LEU A 18 -5.95 -34.97 9.74
CA LEU A 18 -5.08 -33.96 9.19
C LEU A 18 -5.64 -32.59 9.59
N SER A 19 -5.16 -32.07 10.71
CA SER A 19 -5.35 -30.67 11.08
C SER A 19 -4.57 -29.82 10.07
N SER A 20 -5.24 -29.34 9.02
CA SER A 20 -4.69 -28.32 8.15
C SER A 20 -4.45 -27.06 8.98
N PRO A 21 -3.22 -26.52 9.04
CA PRO A 21 -3.01 -25.21 9.63
C PRO A 21 -3.82 -24.21 8.81
N ALA A 22 -4.78 -23.53 9.44
CA ALA A 22 -5.44 -22.39 8.86
C ALA A 22 -4.34 -21.37 8.52
N ALA A 23 -4.01 -21.25 7.23
CA ALA A 23 -3.18 -20.16 6.75
C ALA A 23 -3.91 -18.88 7.13
N CYS A 24 -3.40 -18.14 8.12
CA CYS A 24 -3.85 -16.79 8.43
C CYS A 24 -3.77 -16.02 7.12
N CYS A 25 -4.97 -15.72 6.51
CA CYS A 25 -5.07 -14.85 5.38
C CYS A 25 -4.52 -13.50 5.80
N ALA A 26 -3.26 -13.22 5.50
CA ALA A 26 -2.72 -11.88 5.56
C ALA A 26 -3.68 -11.01 4.76
N SER A 27 -4.19 -9.94 5.39
CA SER A 27 -5.11 -9.03 4.73
C SER A 27 -4.45 -8.50 3.45
N THR A 28 -5.00 -8.84 2.30
CA THR A 28 -4.54 -8.35 0.99
C THR A 28 -5.03 -6.93 0.71
N ARG A 29 -5.49 -6.22 1.74
CA ARG A 29 -6.08 -4.88 1.62
C ARG A 29 -5.21 -3.85 2.33
N CYS A 30 -4.90 -2.78 1.62
CA CYS A 30 -4.24 -1.61 2.21
C CYS A 30 -5.17 -1.00 3.27
N PRO A 31 -4.69 -0.78 4.51
CA PRO A 31 -5.53 -0.25 5.58
C PRO A 31 -5.86 1.23 5.42
N TRP A 32 -5.11 1.97 4.60
CA TRP A 32 -5.23 3.43 4.48
C TRP A 32 -5.94 3.89 3.21
N LEU A 33 -6.05 3.00 2.20
CA LEU A 33 -6.72 3.29 0.94
C LEU A 33 -7.29 2.01 0.35
N ASN A 34 -8.55 2.01 -0.04
CA ASN A 34 -9.14 0.87 -0.72
C ASN A 34 -8.87 0.91 -2.25
N ALA A 35 -8.91 -0.26 -2.88
CA ALA A 35 -8.64 -0.41 -4.32
C ALA A 35 -9.62 0.39 -5.20
N ALA A 36 -10.88 0.55 -4.77
CA ALA A 36 -11.87 1.30 -5.54
C ALA A 36 -11.55 2.79 -5.57
N THR A 37 -11.14 3.37 -4.43
CA THR A 37 -10.70 4.77 -4.36
C THR A 37 -9.42 4.99 -5.17
N ALA A 38 -8.43 4.10 -5.03
CA ALA A 38 -7.21 4.17 -5.84
C ALA A 38 -7.55 4.05 -7.34
N GLY A 39 -8.42 3.11 -7.72
CA GLY A 39 -8.85 2.91 -9.09
C GLY A 39 -9.59 4.10 -9.68
N GLY A 40 -10.40 4.80 -8.87
CA GLY A 40 -11.08 6.03 -9.29
C GLY A 40 -10.09 7.11 -9.73
N VAL A 41 -9.01 7.31 -8.98
CA VAL A 41 -7.95 8.28 -9.31
C VAL A 41 -7.05 7.78 -10.45
N LEU A 42 -6.65 6.51 -10.40
CA LEU A 42 -5.79 5.92 -11.43
C LEU A 42 -6.55 5.61 -12.74
N GLY A 43 -7.88 5.79 -12.75
CA GLY A 43 -8.73 5.70 -13.94
C GLY A 43 -9.12 4.28 -14.34
N GLY A 44 -9.22 3.33 -13.41
CA GLY A 44 -9.69 1.96 -13.65
C GLY A 44 -9.29 0.96 -12.58
N GLU A 45 -9.49 -0.32 -12.84
CA GLU A 45 -9.13 -1.39 -11.92
C GLU A 45 -7.63 -1.41 -11.64
N VAL A 46 -7.27 -1.64 -10.38
CA VAL A 46 -5.89 -1.64 -9.89
C VAL A 46 -5.52 -2.98 -9.28
N GLN A 47 -4.25 -3.36 -9.44
CA GLN A 47 -3.61 -4.40 -8.67
C GLN A 47 -3.08 -3.80 -7.37
N VAL A 48 -3.16 -4.55 -6.28
CA VAL A 48 -2.73 -4.11 -4.95
C VAL A 48 -1.69 -5.07 -4.42
N ASP A 49 -0.50 -4.55 -4.15
CA ASP A 49 0.60 -5.28 -3.53
C ASP A 49 0.90 -4.69 -2.16
N LEU A 50 1.04 -5.56 -1.16
CA LEU A 50 1.37 -5.16 0.21
C LEU A 50 2.73 -5.71 0.58
N THR A 51 3.62 -4.85 1.03
CA THR A 51 4.83 -5.29 1.72
C THR A 51 4.47 -5.62 3.16
N PRO A 52 4.83 -6.81 3.66
CA PRO A 52 4.57 -7.18 5.05
C PRO A 52 5.14 -6.14 6.01
N PRO A 53 4.47 -5.90 7.16
CA PRO A 53 4.95 -4.95 8.13
C PRO A 53 6.34 -5.34 8.64
N THR A 54 7.21 -4.35 8.77
CA THR A 54 8.52 -4.51 9.38
C THR A 54 8.39 -4.74 10.89
N VAL A 55 9.51 -5.07 11.56
CA VAL A 55 9.56 -5.19 13.03
C VAL A 55 9.11 -3.88 13.72
N GLN A 56 9.29 -2.74 13.06
CA GLN A 56 8.86 -1.42 13.52
C GLN A 56 7.37 -1.13 13.23
N GLY A 57 6.66 -2.05 12.60
CA GLY A 57 5.25 -1.89 12.23
C GLY A 57 5.02 -1.07 10.96
N ASP A 58 6.07 -0.76 10.20
CA ASP A 58 5.97 -0.05 8.94
C ASP A 58 5.31 -0.94 7.90
N LEU A 59 4.31 -0.45 7.23
CA LEU A 59 3.60 -1.13 6.16
C LEU A 59 3.65 -0.27 4.89
N THR A 60 3.72 -0.94 3.76
CA THR A 60 3.71 -0.28 2.45
C THR A 60 2.63 -0.89 1.58
N CYS A 61 1.89 -0.03 0.88
CA CYS A 61 0.92 -0.44 -0.14
C CYS A 61 1.38 0.09 -1.50
N GLU A 62 1.35 -0.75 -2.52
CA GLU A 62 1.50 -0.33 -3.91
C GLU A 62 0.21 -0.65 -4.67
N PHE A 63 -0.31 0.34 -5.39
CA PHE A 63 -1.41 0.17 -6.33
C PHE A 63 -0.85 0.43 -7.72
N SER A 64 -1.10 -0.50 -8.65
CA SER A 64 -0.62 -0.37 -10.02
C SER A 64 -1.73 -0.59 -11.03
N ARG A 65 -1.67 0.18 -12.12
CA ARG A 65 -2.60 0.07 -13.24
C ARG A 65 -1.87 0.27 -14.57
N GLY A 66 -2.25 -0.53 -15.57
CA GLY A 66 -1.71 -0.44 -16.92
C GLY A 66 -0.29 -0.97 -17.05
N GLN A 67 0.27 -0.82 -18.23
CA GLN A 67 1.63 -1.25 -18.56
C GLN A 67 2.30 -0.26 -19.52
N GLY A 68 3.63 -0.23 -19.51
CA GLY A 68 4.41 0.61 -20.42
C GLY A 68 4.13 2.10 -20.24
N SER A 69 3.92 2.81 -21.35
CA SER A 69 3.71 4.27 -21.39
C SER A 69 2.33 4.74 -20.94
N SER A 70 1.48 3.84 -20.46
CA SER A 70 0.17 4.14 -19.88
C SER A 70 0.03 3.63 -18.45
N ALA A 71 1.16 3.32 -17.81
CA ALA A 71 1.17 2.79 -16.45
C ALA A 71 1.04 3.91 -15.42
N TYR A 72 0.37 3.56 -14.32
CA TYR A 72 0.26 4.38 -13.11
C TYR A 72 0.72 3.54 -11.94
N LYS A 73 1.43 4.15 -11.01
CA LYS A 73 1.80 3.55 -9.74
C LYS A 73 1.53 4.52 -8.60
N LEU A 74 0.86 4.04 -7.58
CA LEU A 74 0.65 4.74 -6.33
C LEU A 74 1.31 3.94 -5.22
N HIS A 75 2.27 4.54 -4.56
CA HIS A 75 2.97 3.95 -3.43
C HIS A 75 2.62 4.71 -2.15
N ILE A 76 2.25 4.00 -1.10
CA ILE A 76 1.92 4.57 0.20
C ILE A 76 2.75 3.85 1.25
N ALA A 77 3.60 4.58 1.94
CA ALA A 77 4.36 4.10 3.11
C ALA A 77 3.90 4.87 4.36
N VAL A 78 3.67 4.16 5.44
CA VAL A 78 3.34 4.74 6.75
C VAL A 78 4.29 4.21 7.80
N HIS A 79 4.88 5.13 8.54
CA HIS A 79 5.87 4.86 9.56
C HIS A 79 5.39 5.42 10.91
N THR A 80 5.41 4.59 11.94
CA THR A 80 5.19 5.05 13.32
C THR A 80 6.52 5.47 13.92
N MET A 81 6.61 6.70 14.45
CA MET A 81 7.86 7.31 14.86
C MET A 81 7.78 7.82 16.29
N GLN A 82 8.90 7.76 17.03
CA GLN A 82 9.00 8.35 18.37
C GLN A 82 9.04 9.89 18.31
N ASP A 83 9.69 10.45 17.30
CA ASP A 83 9.74 11.89 17.03
C ASP A 83 9.25 12.18 15.60
N PRO A 84 7.92 12.17 15.38
CA PRO A 84 7.35 12.31 14.06
C PRO A 84 7.64 13.67 13.41
N SER A 85 7.80 14.73 14.20
CA SER A 85 8.15 16.07 13.68
C SER A 85 9.56 16.12 13.13
N LYS A 86 10.53 15.48 13.79
CA LYS A 86 11.91 15.38 13.30
C LYS A 86 11.99 14.52 12.05
N GLU A 87 11.29 13.38 12.05
CA GLU A 87 11.26 12.49 10.90
C GLU A 87 10.57 13.13 9.69
N PHE A 88 9.47 13.84 9.90
CA PHE A 88 8.82 14.61 8.84
C PHE A 88 9.80 15.59 8.17
N LYS A 89 10.57 16.36 8.96
CA LYS A 89 11.59 17.26 8.44
C LYS A 89 12.70 16.51 7.69
N ARG A 90 13.08 15.31 8.16
CA ARG A 90 14.07 14.47 7.51
C ARG A 90 13.57 13.97 6.13
N TYR A 91 12.31 13.59 6.02
CA TYR A 91 11.72 13.22 4.72
C TYR A 91 11.62 14.44 3.80
N LEU A 92 11.21 15.60 4.33
CA LEU A 92 11.18 16.84 3.55
C LEU A 92 12.56 17.25 3.00
N SER A 93 13.62 16.99 3.72
CA SER A 93 14.97 17.34 3.23
C SER A 93 15.38 16.56 1.98
N ARG A 94 14.72 15.43 1.69
CA ARG A 94 14.94 14.62 0.49
C ARG A 94 14.11 15.08 -0.72
N CYS A 95 13.22 16.05 -0.53
CA CYS A 95 12.46 16.65 -1.61
C CYS A 95 13.35 17.67 -2.34
N ASP A 96 13.92 17.30 -3.47
CA ASP A 96 14.77 18.16 -4.29
C ASP A 96 13.96 19.04 -5.26
N GLY A 97 12.64 18.79 -5.38
CA GLY A 97 11.73 19.51 -6.25
C GLY A 97 11.04 20.71 -5.60
N GLN A 98 10.06 21.24 -6.34
CA GLN A 98 9.20 22.31 -5.81
C GLN A 98 8.37 21.77 -4.64
N ARG A 99 8.35 22.52 -3.54
CA ARG A 99 7.59 22.20 -2.32
C ARG A 99 6.38 23.11 -2.20
N VAL A 100 5.22 22.51 -2.06
CA VAL A 100 3.96 23.21 -1.85
C VAL A 100 3.33 22.76 -0.54
N PRO A 101 3.24 23.62 0.49
CA PRO A 101 2.54 23.30 1.71
C PRO A 101 1.06 23.02 1.46
N LEU A 102 0.55 21.90 1.99
CA LEU A 102 -0.86 21.53 1.89
C LEU A 102 -1.56 21.83 3.23
N LYS A 103 -2.73 22.48 3.12
CA LYS A 103 -3.56 22.79 4.28
C LYS A 103 -4.60 21.68 4.49
N ALA A 104 -4.98 21.47 5.74
CA ALA A 104 -6.03 20.54 6.15
C ALA A 104 -5.75 19.04 5.85
N ILE A 105 -4.48 18.67 5.68
CA ILE A 105 -4.05 17.27 5.54
C ILE A 105 -3.19 16.90 6.75
N GLY A 106 -3.77 16.14 7.67
CA GLY A 106 -3.11 15.76 8.92
C GLY A 106 -2.74 16.97 9.78
N ASN A 107 -1.64 16.85 10.54
CA ASN A 107 -1.08 17.94 11.32
C ASN A 107 -0.24 18.88 10.44
N GLU A 108 0.45 18.32 9.48
CA GLU A 108 1.25 19.04 8.48
C GLU A 108 1.46 18.15 7.26
N ALA A 109 1.45 18.75 6.06
CA ALA A 109 1.73 18.04 4.82
C ALA A 109 2.38 18.99 3.79
N VAL A 110 3.23 18.42 2.95
CA VAL A 110 3.90 19.11 1.85
C VAL A 110 3.87 18.23 0.62
N GLN A 111 3.44 18.82 -0.49
CA GLN A 111 3.55 18.21 -1.81
C GLN A 111 4.89 18.56 -2.44
N CYS A 112 5.50 17.58 -3.07
CA CYS A 112 6.82 17.65 -3.67
C CYS A 112 6.74 17.14 -5.10
N VAL A 113 7.06 17.98 -6.07
CA VAL A 113 7.18 17.58 -7.48
C VAL A 113 8.57 17.02 -7.68
N LEU A 114 8.71 15.69 -7.78
CA LEU A 114 10.00 15.01 -7.87
C LEU A 114 10.51 14.94 -9.30
N LYS A 115 9.64 14.62 -10.24
CA LYS A 115 10.01 14.47 -11.65
C LYS A 115 8.88 14.93 -12.57
N ASN A 116 9.29 15.66 -13.59
CA ASN A 116 8.38 16.13 -14.60
C ASN A 116 9.10 16.14 -15.97
N SER A 117 8.90 15.08 -16.72
CA SER A 117 9.48 14.90 -18.07
C SER A 117 8.39 14.52 -19.06
N SER A 118 8.72 14.48 -20.35
CA SER A 118 7.79 14.08 -21.41
C SER A 118 7.25 12.66 -21.28
N THR A 119 7.91 11.80 -20.50
CA THR A 119 7.55 10.37 -20.38
C THR A 119 7.16 9.94 -18.97
N VAL A 120 7.55 10.71 -17.94
CA VAL A 120 7.31 10.35 -16.53
C VAL A 120 7.03 11.61 -15.74
N SER A 121 5.92 11.60 -15.02
CA SER A 121 5.61 12.58 -13.99
C SER A 121 5.53 11.87 -12.64
N GLU A 122 6.19 12.42 -11.63
CA GLU A 122 6.25 11.87 -10.29
C GLU A 122 6.05 12.97 -9.27
N GLU A 123 5.05 12.79 -8.44
CA GLU A 123 4.74 13.69 -7.33
C GLU A 123 4.62 12.91 -6.03
N GLN A 124 4.98 13.55 -4.95
CA GLN A 124 4.97 12.97 -3.63
C GLN A 124 4.28 13.91 -2.64
N VAL A 125 3.47 13.36 -1.75
CA VAL A 125 3.04 14.06 -0.54
C VAL A 125 3.68 13.39 0.66
N ILE A 126 4.35 14.19 1.46
CA ILE A 126 4.88 13.82 2.77
C ILE A 126 3.97 14.49 3.80
N GLY A 127 3.36 13.71 4.68
CA GLY A 127 2.45 14.22 5.69
C GLY A 127 2.67 13.58 7.05
N ARG A 128 2.20 14.26 8.10
CA ARG A 128 2.23 13.78 9.47
C ARG A 128 0.83 13.80 10.07
N VAL A 129 0.46 12.68 10.67
CA VAL A 129 -0.78 12.53 11.44
C VAL A 129 -0.43 11.94 12.80
N ARG A 130 -0.54 12.73 13.87
CA ARG A 130 -0.15 12.33 15.23
C ARG A 130 1.31 11.84 15.27
N GLU A 131 1.55 10.59 15.69
CA GLU A 131 2.86 9.94 15.74
C GLU A 131 3.26 9.20 14.44
N ARG A 132 2.50 9.36 13.36
CA ARG A 132 2.76 8.71 12.08
C ARG A 132 3.20 9.70 11.03
N VAL A 133 4.18 9.31 10.26
CA VAL A 133 4.57 9.99 9.01
C VAL A 133 4.15 9.11 7.86
N PHE A 134 3.41 9.65 6.91
CA PHE A 134 3.06 8.95 5.68
C PHE A 134 3.76 9.61 4.47
N ILE A 135 4.11 8.78 3.52
CA ILE A 135 4.70 9.18 2.25
C ILE A 135 3.85 8.54 1.17
N LEU A 136 3.22 9.38 0.35
CA LEU A 136 2.42 8.97 -0.79
C LEU A 136 3.16 9.43 -2.04
N THR A 137 3.48 8.53 -2.95
CA THR A 137 4.13 8.83 -4.22
C THR A 137 3.24 8.36 -5.37
N LEU A 138 2.88 9.26 -6.25
CA LEU A 138 2.11 8.98 -7.46
C LEU A 138 3.01 9.14 -8.69
N VAL A 139 3.15 8.07 -9.46
CA VAL A 139 3.93 8.03 -10.70
C VAL A 139 2.99 7.77 -11.87
N ARG A 140 3.10 8.60 -12.89
CA ARG A 140 2.41 8.44 -14.17
C ARG A 140 3.44 8.30 -15.29
N TYR A 141 3.37 7.20 -16.00
CA TYR A 141 4.10 6.99 -17.24
C TYR A 141 3.18 7.38 -18.40
N THR A 142 3.55 8.37 -19.21
CA THR A 142 2.70 8.86 -20.30
C THR A 142 3.51 9.36 -21.48
N SER A 143 2.97 9.15 -22.67
CA SER A 143 3.47 9.79 -23.90
C SER A 143 2.69 11.07 -24.25
N ALA A 144 1.64 11.42 -23.48
CA ALA A 144 0.83 12.63 -23.63
C ALA A 144 1.28 13.71 -22.64
N SER A 145 0.67 14.91 -22.70
CA SER A 145 1.01 16.03 -21.84
C SER A 145 1.10 15.65 -20.35
N PRO A 146 2.23 15.92 -19.70
CA PRO A 146 2.61 15.24 -18.43
C PRO A 146 1.79 15.61 -17.21
N ASN A 147 1.12 16.75 -17.12
CA ASN A 147 0.76 17.33 -15.82
C ASN A 147 -0.69 17.64 -15.55
N ALA A 148 -1.62 17.37 -16.48
CA ALA A 148 -3.02 17.66 -16.20
C ALA A 148 -3.54 16.76 -15.08
N GLY A 149 -3.82 17.32 -13.92
CA GLY A 149 -4.51 16.66 -12.81
C GLY A 149 -3.63 15.90 -11.82
N LEU A 150 -2.34 15.58 -12.09
CA LEU A 150 -1.53 14.77 -11.19
C LEU A 150 -1.40 15.37 -9.78
N SER A 151 -1.22 16.67 -9.72
CA SER A 151 -1.08 17.41 -8.46
C SER A 151 -2.36 17.36 -7.61
N GLU A 152 -3.51 17.50 -8.25
CA GLU A 152 -4.81 17.40 -7.59
C GLU A 152 -5.10 15.95 -7.17
N ASP A 153 -4.84 14.99 -8.04
CA ASP A 153 -4.98 13.55 -7.75
C ASP A 153 -4.14 13.14 -6.55
N THR A 154 -2.87 13.56 -6.51
CA THR A 154 -1.94 13.27 -5.42
C THR A 154 -2.41 13.88 -4.10
N ARG A 155 -2.92 15.11 -4.15
CA ARG A 155 -3.50 15.79 -3.00
C ARG A 155 -4.76 15.05 -2.47
N ASN A 156 -5.71 14.73 -3.35
CA ASN A 156 -6.95 14.05 -2.98
C ASN A 156 -6.67 12.68 -2.34
N LEU A 157 -5.70 11.93 -2.86
CA LEU A 157 -5.25 10.67 -2.28
C LEU A 157 -4.63 10.88 -0.90
N ALA A 158 -3.81 11.92 -0.72
CA ALA A 158 -3.21 12.23 0.58
C ALA A 158 -4.24 12.63 1.64
N GLU A 159 -5.31 13.33 1.26
CA GLU A 159 -6.44 13.64 2.15
C GLU A 159 -7.14 12.35 2.63
N GLN A 160 -7.38 11.39 1.73
CA GLN A 160 -7.98 10.10 2.08
C GLN A 160 -7.09 9.28 3.01
N VAL A 161 -5.80 9.19 2.70
CA VAL A 161 -4.82 8.48 3.54
C VAL A 161 -4.73 9.11 4.92
N ALA A 162 -4.61 10.43 5.00
CA ALA A 162 -4.55 11.14 6.27
C ALA A 162 -5.82 10.94 7.10
N GLY A 163 -7.01 10.96 6.46
CA GLY A 163 -8.28 10.69 7.12
C GLY A 163 -8.37 9.30 7.74
N ASN A 164 -7.76 8.29 7.12
CA ASN A 164 -7.73 6.92 7.63
C ASN A 164 -6.61 6.66 8.67
N LEU A 165 -5.75 7.65 8.93
CA LEU A 165 -4.70 7.59 9.94
C LEU A 165 -5.10 8.20 11.30
N PHE A 166 -6.23 8.95 11.35
CA PHE A 166 -6.79 9.51 12.58
C PHE A 166 -7.49 8.45 13.41
#